data_036bd54930551e251c9b4b172116bbcf
#
_entry.id   036bd54930551e251c9b4b172116bbcf
#
_cell.length_a   1.000
_cell.length_b   1.000
_cell.length_c   1.000
_cell.angle_alpha   90.00
_cell.angle_beta   90.00
_cell.angle_gamma   90.00
#
_symmetry.space_group_name_H-M   'P 1'
#
loop_
_entity.id
_entity.type
_entity.pdbx_description
1 polymer ?
#
loop_
_entity_poly.entity_id
_entity_poly.type
_entity_poly.pdbx_seq_one_letter_code
_entity_poly.pdbx_strand_id
1 'polypeptide(L)'
;RETNLGSARFEGTLASAGYGHRVLSVETDAGITETAEPLCGEPPFALDAVATIPVELVEHRVRAFVEVGSTRVQVASVEDLVAGDVLVVQGQSNAVAQMYDGSASANESEFIRSVGSPENPGGRTWAKAVGDTVTDDGFIGQWPLRMARTLVDTHRVPLAVFNGGKSGQPIAYFQRDDTTPTANNNYGQLLSRLRDLGLTDSVRAILWYQGESDASDNALVHVAGFVALRDDWHSDYPNLERIYVTQIRNGCVLFALEIREAQRRFPDLYEDIRVMSTTNLPGHQGAFCHYAFKNGYETLGQRYAAMLGRDLYGAPAEPWIDPPNPASIEFTNGTGTELTIHMRSTGAEMRVGSQEAKSQFALVGSAAVITGISVGKGAVRLTLDRDGRSATGLTFASADGAVPTVYNERGVGMLAFVDVPITK
;
A
#
# COMPACT_ATOMS: atom_id res chain seq x y z
N ARG A 1 -3.30 11.91 -13.81
CA ARG A 1 -4.04 13.12 -13.39
C ARG A 1 -4.24 14.03 -14.59
N GLU A 2 -5.48 14.39 -14.88
CA GLU A 2 -5.77 15.41 -15.90
C GLU A 2 -5.47 16.82 -15.39
N THR A 3 -5.51 17.04 -14.07
CA THR A 3 -5.16 18.30 -13.41
C THR A 3 -4.32 18.07 -12.15
N ASN A 4 -3.32 18.89 -11.89
CA ASN A 4 -2.56 18.92 -10.63
C ASN A 4 -3.25 19.85 -9.62
N LEU A 5 -4.54 19.66 -9.38
CA LEU A 5 -5.36 20.52 -8.55
C LEU A 5 -6.15 19.69 -7.53
N GLY A 6 -6.17 20.15 -6.30
CA GLY A 6 -7.09 19.74 -5.24
C GLY A 6 -8.20 20.76 -5.07
N SER A 7 -9.16 20.47 -4.19
CA SER A 7 -10.24 21.39 -3.85
C SER A 7 -10.47 21.48 -2.35
N ALA A 8 -10.81 22.67 -1.86
CA ALA A 8 -11.33 22.90 -0.52
C ALA A 8 -12.73 23.49 -0.63
N ARG A 9 -13.70 22.90 0.07
CA ARG A 9 -15.09 23.36 0.08
C ARG A 9 -15.42 24.05 1.38
N PHE A 10 -16.06 25.21 1.26
CA PHE A 10 -16.60 25.97 2.38
C PHE A 10 -18.12 25.90 2.32
N GLU A 11 -18.74 25.32 3.33
CA GLU A 11 -20.19 25.24 3.48
C GLU A 11 -20.65 25.99 4.72
N GLY A 12 -21.76 26.67 4.62
CA GLY A 12 -22.34 27.42 5.76
C GLY A 12 -23.59 28.17 5.40
N THR A 13 -24.06 28.98 6.33
CA THR A 13 -25.26 29.81 6.18
C THR A 13 -25.00 31.23 6.67
N LEU A 14 -25.34 32.21 5.85
CA LEU A 14 -25.31 33.63 6.20
C LEU A 14 -26.75 34.08 6.54
N ALA A 15 -26.96 34.43 7.81
CA ALA A 15 -28.29 34.67 8.34
C ALA A 15 -28.85 36.10 8.12
N SER A 16 -28.02 37.04 7.59
CA SER A 16 -28.38 38.47 7.53
C SER A 16 -28.57 38.97 6.10
N ALA A 17 -29.52 39.83 5.89
CA ALA A 17 -29.69 40.64 4.68
C ALA A 17 -28.62 41.78 4.63
N GLY A 18 -28.20 42.14 3.40
CA GLY A 18 -27.29 43.26 3.20
C GLY A 18 -25.90 42.85 2.63
N TYR A 19 -25.68 41.58 2.41
CA TYR A 19 -24.52 41.08 1.67
C TYR A 19 -24.72 41.20 0.16
N GLY A 20 -23.70 41.66 -0.57
CA GLY A 20 -23.76 41.81 -2.03
C GLY A 20 -23.07 40.69 -2.79
N HIS A 21 -21.89 40.31 -2.31
CA HIS A 21 -21.06 39.27 -2.95
C HIS A 21 -20.38 38.39 -1.92
N ARG A 22 -20.15 37.14 -2.27
CA ARG A 22 -19.14 36.28 -1.63
C ARG A 22 -17.85 36.36 -2.44
N VAL A 23 -16.73 36.44 -1.75
CA VAL A 23 -15.41 36.44 -2.37
C VAL A 23 -14.62 35.32 -1.72
N LEU A 24 -14.09 34.42 -2.52
CA LEU A 24 -13.16 33.39 -2.07
C LEU A 24 -11.75 33.77 -2.45
N SER A 25 -10.84 33.80 -1.49
CA SER A 25 -9.44 34.11 -1.68
C SER A 25 -8.61 32.87 -1.37
N VAL A 26 -7.74 32.48 -2.32
CA VAL A 26 -6.72 31.42 -2.15
C VAL A 26 -5.37 32.10 -2.11
N GLU A 27 -4.66 31.95 -1.01
CA GLU A 27 -3.29 32.45 -0.84
C GLU A 27 -2.29 31.30 -1.04
N THR A 28 -1.29 31.54 -1.88
CA THR A 28 -0.17 30.64 -2.13
C THR A 28 1.13 31.44 -2.15
N ASP A 29 2.28 30.79 -2.16
CA ASP A 29 3.58 31.45 -2.36
C ASP A 29 3.66 32.22 -3.70
N ALA A 30 2.87 31.82 -4.70
CA ALA A 30 2.79 32.50 -6.00
C ALA A 30 1.87 33.73 -6.00
N GLY A 31 1.11 33.95 -4.90
CA GLY A 31 0.19 35.08 -4.76
C GLY A 31 -1.22 34.68 -4.33
N ILE A 32 -2.15 35.63 -4.49
CA ILE A 32 -3.55 35.49 -4.10
C ILE A 32 -4.40 35.39 -5.36
N THR A 33 -5.24 34.34 -5.43
CA THR A 33 -6.29 34.21 -6.45
C THR A 33 -7.64 34.40 -5.79
N GLU A 34 -8.49 35.27 -6.34
CA GLU A 34 -9.81 35.55 -5.80
C GLU A 34 -10.89 35.25 -6.82
N THR A 35 -11.99 34.67 -6.35
CA THR A 35 -13.23 34.49 -7.11
C THR A 35 -14.38 35.14 -6.38
N ALA A 36 -15.11 36.00 -7.05
CA ALA A 36 -16.28 36.69 -6.50
C ALA A 36 -17.55 36.20 -7.18
N GLU A 37 -18.56 35.87 -6.38
CA GLU A 37 -19.89 35.46 -6.88
C GLU A 37 -20.98 36.25 -6.16
N PRO A 38 -22.05 36.70 -6.88
CA PRO A 38 -23.15 37.42 -6.26
C PRO A 38 -23.94 36.50 -5.31
N LEU A 39 -24.39 37.05 -4.19
CA LEU A 39 -25.36 36.41 -3.30
C LEU A 39 -26.75 36.82 -3.78
N CYS A 40 -27.55 35.87 -4.28
CA CYS A 40 -28.88 36.10 -4.86
C CYS A 40 -29.97 35.52 -3.96
N GLY A 41 -31.12 36.24 -3.82
CA GLY A 41 -32.27 35.78 -3.06
C GLY A 41 -32.43 36.45 -1.69
N GLU A 42 -33.28 35.85 -0.86
CA GLU A 42 -33.56 36.30 0.51
C GLU A 42 -32.73 35.45 1.52
N PRO A 43 -32.30 36.05 2.65
CA PRO A 43 -31.60 35.28 3.68
C PRO A 43 -32.54 34.22 4.31
N PRO A 44 -31.98 33.10 4.85
CA PRO A 44 -30.56 32.83 4.96
C PRO A 44 -29.93 32.39 3.62
N PHE A 45 -28.74 32.95 3.30
CA PHE A 45 -28.03 32.56 2.10
C PHE A 45 -27.17 31.31 2.38
N ALA A 46 -27.25 30.30 1.52
CA ALA A 46 -26.30 29.20 1.54
C ALA A 46 -24.92 29.70 1.08
N LEU A 47 -23.91 29.48 1.89
CA LEU A 47 -22.51 29.61 1.51
C LEU A 47 -22.02 28.25 1.07
N ASP A 48 -21.80 28.07 -0.23
CA ASP A 48 -21.18 26.89 -0.81
C ASP A 48 -20.13 27.38 -1.83
N ALA A 49 -18.88 27.30 -1.46
CA ALA A 49 -17.79 27.83 -2.26
C ALA A 49 -16.63 26.82 -2.30
N VAL A 50 -16.07 26.63 -3.49
CA VAL A 50 -14.95 25.72 -3.71
C VAL A 50 -13.72 26.49 -4.14
N ALA A 51 -12.65 26.35 -3.38
CA ALA A 51 -11.32 26.83 -3.76
C ALA A 51 -10.52 25.74 -4.44
N THR A 52 -9.86 26.07 -5.53
CA THR A 52 -8.92 25.18 -6.20
C THR A 52 -7.52 25.40 -5.66
N ILE A 53 -6.84 24.33 -5.28
CA ILE A 53 -5.53 24.36 -4.63
C ILE A 53 -4.54 23.58 -5.47
N PRO A 54 -3.37 24.16 -5.82
CA PRO A 54 -2.32 23.43 -6.52
C PRO A 54 -1.81 22.23 -5.70
N VAL A 55 -1.51 21.12 -6.38
CA VAL A 55 -0.84 19.96 -5.77
C VAL A 55 0.66 20.20 -5.84
N GLU A 56 1.20 20.70 -4.75
CA GLU A 56 2.61 21.05 -4.60
C GLU A 56 3.05 20.98 -3.14
N LEU A 57 4.35 21.02 -2.87
CA LEU A 57 4.87 21.00 -1.50
C LEU A 57 4.89 22.42 -0.91
N VAL A 58 3.68 22.97 -0.75
CA VAL A 58 3.42 24.30 -0.18
C VAL A 58 2.17 24.21 0.70
N GLU A 59 2.18 24.88 1.81
CA GLU A 59 1.01 25.07 2.66
C GLU A 59 0.23 26.30 2.20
N HIS A 60 -1.04 26.11 1.92
CA HIS A 60 -1.92 27.16 1.41
C HIS A 60 -2.84 27.69 2.50
N ARG A 61 -3.17 28.96 2.39
CA ARG A 61 -4.22 29.58 3.17
C ARG A 61 -5.41 29.86 2.27
N VAL A 62 -6.61 29.48 2.72
CA VAL A 62 -7.87 29.77 2.03
C VAL A 62 -8.76 30.59 2.96
N ARG A 63 -9.26 31.72 2.47
CA ARG A 63 -10.17 32.60 3.21
C ARG A 63 -11.45 32.80 2.42
N ALA A 64 -12.57 32.78 3.11
CA ALA A 64 -13.86 33.14 2.57
C ALA A 64 -14.30 34.50 3.14
N PHE A 65 -14.77 35.36 2.25
CA PHE A 65 -15.25 36.69 2.61
C PHE A 65 -16.67 36.89 2.09
N VAL A 66 -17.40 37.81 2.73
CA VAL A 66 -18.61 38.39 2.20
C VAL A 66 -18.46 39.91 2.08
N GLU A 67 -19.00 40.51 1.04
CA GLU A 67 -19.00 41.94 0.85
C GLU A 67 -20.34 42.56 1.30
N VAL A 68 -20.25 43.61 2.11
CA VAL A 68 -21.39 44.38 2.60
C VAL A 68 -21.15 45.84 2.19
N GLY A 69 -21.80 46.29 1.14
CA GLY A 69 -21.51 47.58 0.52
C GLY A 69 -20.06 47.64 0.04
N SER A 70 -19.26 48.52 0.61
CA SER A 70 -17.82 48.67 0.34
C SER A 70 -16.93 47.93 1.37
N THR A 71 -17.54 47.25 2.35
CA THR A 71 -16.79 46.57 3.42
C THR A 71 -16.72 45.08 3.15
N ARG A 72 -15.49 44.57 3.24
CA ARG A 72 -15.20 43.13 3.09
C ARG A 72 -15.05 42.52 4.49
N VAL A 73 -15.83 41.48 4.79
CA VAL A 73 -15.85 40.80 6.09
C VAL A 73 -15.41 39.32 5.88
N GLN A 74 -14.34 38.92 6.60
CA GLN A 74 -13.91 37.54 6.60
C GLN A 74 -14.89 36.69 7.44
N VAL A 75 -15.42 35.61 6.84
CA VAL A 75 -16.38 34.71 7.48
C VAL A 75 -15.76 33.34 7.79
N ALA A 76 -14.72 32.94 7.09
CA ALA A 76 -14.00 31.69 7.35
C ALA A 76 -12.53 31.82 6.94
N SER A 77 -11.66 31.02 7.54
CA SER A 77 -10.26 30.84 7.15
C SER A 77 -9.82 29.42 7.49
N VAL A 78 -9.06 28.81 6.56
CA VAL A 78 -8.32 27.57 6.81
C VAL A 78 -6.86 27.84 6.44
N GLU A 79 -5.97 27.51 7.35
CA GLU A 79 -4.52 27.65 7.18
C GLU A 79 -3.88 26.27 7.05
N ASP A 80 -2.63 26.22 6.62
CA ASP A 80 -1.81 25.02 6.50
C ASP A 80 -2.47 23.92 5.63
N LEU A 81 -3.24 24.33 4.62
CA LEU A 81 -3.94 23.40 3.74
C LEU A 81 -2.99 22.85 2.67
N VAL A 82 -3.02 21.55 2.46
CA VAL A 82 -2.18 20.86 1.48
C VAL A 82 -3.06 19.98 0.60
N ALA A 83 -2.90 20.07 -0.72
CA ALA A 83 -3.59 19.22 -1.68
C ALA A 83 -2.66 18.08 -2.13
N GLY A 84 -3.18 16.84 -2.13
CA GLY A 84 -2.38 15.67 -2.49
C GLY A 84 -3.22 14.42 -2.74
N ASP A 85 -2.57 13.26 -2.70
CA ASP A 85 -3.23 11.96 -2.87
C ASP A 85 -3.53 11.29 -1.53
N VAL A 86 -4.54 10.43 -1.53
CA VAL A 86 -4.95 9.65 -0.37
C VAL A 86 -4.61 8.18 -0.58
N LEU A 87 -3.91 7.60 0.37
CA LEU A 87 -3.56 6.19 0.43
C LEU A 87 -4.10 5.56 1.71
N VAL A 88 -4.51 4.31 1.64
CA VAL A 88 -5.00 3.54 2.78
C VAL A 88 -4.07 2.35 3.03
N VAL A 89 -3.71 2.12 4.28
CA VAL A 89 -3.00 0.92 4.74
C VAL A 89 -3.94 0.13 5.63
N GLN A 90 -4.12 -1.15 5.34
CA GLN A 90 -4.99 -2.02 6.15
C GLN A 90 -4.41 -3.44 6.24
N GLY A 91 -4.78 -4.16 7.27
CA GLY A 91 -4.31 -5.51 7.54
C GLY A 91 -3.88 -5.69 8.98
N GLN A 92 -3.04 -6.70 9.26
CA GLN A 92 -2.67 -7.02 10.63
C GLN A 92 -1.35 -6.33 11.09
N SER A 93 -0.63 -6.91 12.03
CA SER A 93 0.50 -6.27 12.71
C SER A 93 1.59 -5.70 11.78
N ASN A 94 1.87 -6.34 10.65
CA ASN A 94 2.82 -5.82 9.66
C ASN A 94 2.24 -4.69 8.80
N ALA A 95 0.92 -4.52 8.73
CA ALA A 95 0.27 -3.32 8.21
C ALA A 95 0.29 -2.20 9.24
N VAL A 96 0.04 -2.49 10.53
CA VAL A 96 0.25 -1.53 11.63
C VAL A 96 1.68 -1.03 11.61
N ALA A 97 2.66 -1.93 11.48
CA ALA A 97 4.08 -1.63 11.33
C ALA A 97 4.63 -0.67 12.39
N GLN A 98 4.21 -0.85 13.66
CA GLN A 98 4.74 -0.07 14.78
C GLN A 98 6.22 -0.35 15.01
N MET A 99 6.88 0.49 15.77
CA MET A 99 8.30 0.33 16.11
C MET A 99 8.53 -0.90 16.98
N TYR A 100 9.42 -1.78 16.53
CA TYR A 100 9.98 -2.89 17.29
C TYR A 100 11.48 -2.69 17.58
N ASP A 101 12.21 -2.16 16.60
CA ASP A 101 13.62 -1.78 16.72
C ASP A 101 13.97 -0.73 15.67
N GLY A 102 14.52 0.39 16.14
CA GLY A 102 14.86 1.53 15.30
C GLY A 102 13.67 2.41 14.90
N SER A 103 13.88 3.72 14.92
CA SER A 103 12.86 4.74 14.66
C SER A 103 12.78 5.08 13.17
N ALA A 104 11.56 5.36 12.69
CA ALA A 104 11.27 5.90 11.36
C ALA A 104 11.15 7.43 11.35
N SER A 105 11.26 8.12 12.49
CA SER A 105 10.96 9.55 12.64
C SER A 105 11.71 10.48 11.68
N ALA A 106 12.89 10.08 11.20
CA ALA A 106 13.62 10.83 10.17
C ALA A 106 12.88 10.95 8.82
N ASN A 107 11.79 10.21 8.63
CA ASN A 107 10.96 10.27 7.42
C ASN A 107 9.71 11.15 7.58
N GLU A 108 9.49 11.75 8.72
CA GLU A 108 8.39 12.69 8.93
C GLU A 108 8.50 13.92 8.04
N SER A 109 7.35 14.47 7.62
CA SER A 109 7.28 15.66 6.77
C SER A 109 5.92 16.33 6.94
N GLU A 110 5.86 17.66 6.85
CA GLU A 110 4.61 18.44 6.85
C GLU A 110 3.71 18.10 5.66
N PHE A 111 4.29 17.49 4.61
CA PHE A 111 3.58 17.06 3.41
C PHE A 111 3.16 15.58 3.44
N ILE A 112 3.28 14.92 4.59
CA ILE A 112 2.75 13.59 4.86
C ILE A 112 1.85 13.70 6.08
N ARG A 113 0.54 13.56 5.89
CA ARG A 113 -0.43 13.80 6.93
C ARG A 113 -1.36 12.61 7.15
N SER A 114 -1.98 12.56 8.32
CA SER A 114 -3.03 11.61 8.66
C SER A 114 -3.97 12.19 9.70
N VAL A 115 -5.05 11.47 9.99
CA VAL A 115 -6.01 11.80 11.05
C VAL A 115 -6.26 10.56 11.88
N GLY A 116 -6.13 10.68 13.21
CA GLY A 116 -6.28 9.59 14.14
C GLY A 116 -5.22 8.50 14.00
N SER A 117 -5.49 7.32 14.51
CA SER A 117 -4.61 6.14 14.43
C SER A 117 -5.43 4.84 14.51
N PRO A 118 -4.84 3.66 14.32
CA PRO A 118 -5.53 2.38 14.55
C PRO A 118 -6.09 2.20 15.96
N GLU A 119 -5.42 2.77 16.97
CA GLU A 119 -5.87 2.73 18.38
C GLU A 119 -6.70 3.98 18.79
N ASN A 120 -6.75 5.01 17.95
CA ASN A 120 -7.63 6.17 18.08
C ASN A 120 -8.41 6.42 16.76
N PRO A 121 -9.28 5.48 16.33
CA PRO A 121 -10.01 5.60 15.07
C PRO A 121 -11.04 6.74 15.07
N GLY A 122 -11.38 7.26 16.24
CA GLY A 122 -12.29 8.42 16.44
C GLY A 122 -11.62 9.78 16.30
N GLY A 123 -10.30 9.84 16.16
CA GLY A 123 -9.57 11.11 15.95
C GLY A 123 -10.08 11.87 14.72
N ARG A 124 -10.18 13.19 14.83
CA ARG A 124 -10.68 14.08 13.76
C ARG A 124 -9.76 15.27 13.49
N THR A 125 -8.59 15.28 14.12
CA THR A 125 -7.59 16.35 13.96
C THR A 125 -6.51 15.89 12.99
N TRP A 126 -6.22 16.73 12.00
CA TRP A 126 -5.08 16.52 11.11
C TRP A 126 -3.77 16.64 11.88
N ALA A 127 -2.89 15.70 11.65
CA ALA A 127 -1.55 15.68 12.22
C ALA A 127 -0.51 15.34 11.14
N LYS A 128 0.72 15.77 11.38
CA LYS A 128 1.86 15.26 10.65
C LYS A 128 1.96 13.75 10.88
N ALA A 129 2.15 12.98 9.80
CA ALA A 129 2.21 11.54 9.90
C ALA A 129 3.46 11.06 10.65
N VAL A 130 3.26 10.11 11.56
CA VAL A 130 4.30 9.46 12.36
C VAL A 130 4.27 7.95 12.19
N GLY A 131 5.38 7.25 12.48
CA GLY A 131 5.49 5.83 12.19
C GLY A 131 5.77 4.91 13.37
N ASP A 132 6.13 5.44 14.53
CA ASP A 132 6.73 4.64 15.59
C ASP A 132 5.73 4.15 16.65
N THR A 133 4.88 5.03 17.15
CA THR A 133 3.98 4.78 18.29
C THR A 133 2.53 4.72 17.84
N VAL A 134 1.91 3.54 17.93
CA VAL A 134 0.56 3.27 17.39
C VAL A 134 -0.56 4.11 18.01
N THR A 135 -0.34 4.66 19.21
CA THR A 135 -1.30 5.53 19.90
C THR A 135 -1.22 6.99 19.53
N ASP A 136 -0.16 7.41 18.83
CA ASP A 136 0.02 8.80 18.46
C ASP A 136 -0.96 9.19 17.34
N ASP A 137 -1.52 10.39 17.45
CA ASP A 137 -2.33 10.95 16.36
C ASP A 137 -1.47 11.13 15.11
N GLY A 138 -2.04 10.76 13.97
CA GLY A 138 -1.29 10.76 12.72
C GLY A 138 -0.45 9.50 12.47
N PHE A 139 -0.57 8.48 13.32
CA PHE A 139 0.18 7.23 13.13
C PHE A 139 -0.22 6.50 11.85
N ILE A 140 0.79 6.19 11.03
CA ILE A 140 0.60 5.43 9.79
C ILE A 140 1.47 4.17 9.69
N GLY A 141 2.44 3.98 10.59
CA GLY A 141 3.39 2.86 10.60
C GLY A 141 4.71 3.17 9.89
N GLN A 142 5.75 2.41 10.22
CA GLN A 142 7.13 2.72 9.82
C GLN A 142 7.39 2.58 8.31
N TRP A 143 6.97 1.46 7.69
CA TRP A 143 7.17 1.30 6.25
C TRP A 143 6.25 2.20 5.41
N PRO A 144 4.99 2.48 5.79
CA PRO A 144 4.17 3.45 5.09
C PRO A 144 4.74 4.86 5.15
N LEU A 145 5.30 5.26 6.31
CA LEU A 145 5.96 6.55 6.46
C LEU A 145 7.19 6.66 5.55
N ARG A 146 8.02 5.61 5.51
CA ARG A 146 9.19 5.58 4.60
C ARG A 146 8.78 5.61 3.13
N MET A 147 7.74 4.86 2.75
CA MET A 147 7.17 4.87 1.41
C MET A 147 6.68 6.29 1.03
N ALA A 148 5.84 6.87 1.88
CA ALA A 148 5.28 8.20 1.65
C ALA A 148 6.39 9.27 1.54
N ARG A 149 7.40 9.23 2.40
CA ARG A 149 8.55 10.14 2.32
C ARG A 149 9.26 10.04 0.98
N THR A 150 9.52 8.83 0.50
CA THR A 150 10.19 8.63 -0.78
C THR A 150 9.34 9.15 -1.95
N LEU A 151 8.02 8.91 -1.92
CA LEU A 151 7.09 9.40 -2.95
C LEU A 151 7.00 10.93 -2.96
N VAL A 152 6.86 11.56 -1.80
CA VAL A 152 6.83 13.02 -1.65
C VAL A 152 8.11 13.65 -2.19
N ASP A 153 9.26 13.15 -1.78
CA ASP A 153 10.56 13.68 -2.20
C ASP A 153 10.77 13.54 -3.72
N THR A 154 10.34 12.40 -4.30
CA THR A 154 10.59 12.08 -5.72
C THR A 154 9.56 12.71 -6.66
N HIS A 155 8.28 12.65 -6.30
CA HIS A 155 7.17 13.05 -7.18
C HIS A 155 6.58 14.41 -6.85
N ARG A 156 7.02 15.03 -5.76
CA ARG A 156 6.58 16.36 -5.32
C ARG A 156 5.08 16.47 -5.10
N VAL A 157 4.45 15.38 -4.66
CA VAL A 157 3.01 15.26 -4.37
C VAL A 157 2.84 15.02 -2.87
N PRO A 158 2.13 15.89 -2.15
CA PRO A 158 1.76 15.63 -0.77
C PRO A 158 0.88 14.38 -0.65
N LEU A 159 0.96 13.72 0.51
CA LEU A 159 0.20 12.49 0.76
C LEU A 159 -0.57 12.55 2.08
N ALA A 160 -1.83 12.13 2.04
CA ALA A 160 -2.56 11.72 3.21
C ALA A 160 -2.57 10.17 3.25
N VAL A 161 -2.11 9.59 4.37
CA VAL A 161 -2.04 8.13 4.53
C VAL A 161 -2.85 7.74 5.76
N PHE A 162 -3.80 6.82 5.61
CA PHE A 162 -4.66 6.36 6.69
C PHE A 162 -4.35 4.90 7.01
N ASN A 163 -4.01 4.62 8.26
CA ASN A 163 -3.80 3.25 8.72
C ASN A 163 -5.02 2.75 9.51
N GLY A 164 -5.62 1.65 9.04
CA GLY A 164 -6.72 0.91 9.67
C GLY A 164 -6.31 -0.48 10.15
N GLY A 165 -5.01 -0.76 10.28
CA GLY A 165 -4.49 -2.05 10.69
C GLY A 165 -4.87 -2.45 12.12
N LYS A 166 -4.92 -3.76 12.41
CA LYS A 166 -5.11 -4.30 13.77
C LYS A 166 -4.30 -5.58 13.96
N SER A 167 -3.38 -5.54 14.91
CA SER A 167 -2.46 -6.67 15.17
C SER A 167 -3.21 -7.95 15.56
N GLY A 168 -2.73 -9.10 15.04
CA GLY A 168 -3.18 -10.42 15.42
C GLY A 168 -4.57 -10.82 14.93
N GLN A 169 -5.15 -10.08 13.98
CA GLN A 169 -6.52 -10.32 13.52
C GLN A 169 -6.59 -11.13 12.22
N PRO A 170 -7.53 -12.09 12.12
CA PRO A 170 -7.82 -12.82 10.90
C PRO A 170 -8.59 -11.93 9.91
N ILE A 171 -8.67 -12.37 8.66
CA ILE A 171 -9.35 -11.61 7.59
C ILE A 171 -10.82 -11.29 7.90
N ALA A 172 -11.49 -12.16 8.66
CA ALA A 172 -12.87 -11.97 9.10
C ALA A 172 -13.07 -10.70 9.95
N TYR A 173 -12.03 -10.24 10.65
CA TYR A 173 -12.09 -9.04 11.49
C TYR A 173 -12.20 -7.75 10.65
N PHE A 174 -11.72 -7.77 9.42
CA PHE A 174 -11.64 -6.61 8.53
C PHE A 174 -12.84 -6.47 7.60
N GLN A 175 -13.82 -7.39 7.67
CA GLN A 175 -14.96 -7.40 6.77
C GLN A 175 -15.89 -6.19 7.00
N ARG A 176 -16.48 -5.69 5.92
CA ARG A 176 -17.53 -4.68 5.92
C ARG A 176 -18.82 -5.26 6.53
N ASP A 177 -19.59 -4.43 7.18
CA ASP A 177 -21.00 -4.71 7.48
C ASP A 177 -21.86 -4.13 6.35
N ASP A 178 -22.43 -4.98 5.51
CA ASP A 178 -23.20 -4.54 4.33
C ASP A 178 -24.51 -3.84 4.69
N THR A 179 -25.04 -4.09 5.89
CA THR A 179 -26.26 -3.41 6.36
C THR A 179 -25.96 -2.04 6.94
N THR A 180 -24.76 -1.86 7.51
CA THR A 180 -24.29 -0.62 8.12
C THR A 180 -22.80 -0.43 7.81
N PRO A 181 -22.45 0.05 6.61
CA PRO A 181 -21.04 0.14 6.17
C PRO A 181 -20.13 0.96 7.10
N THR A 182 -20.70 1.89 7.86
CA THR A 182 -19.99 2.69 8.88
C THR A 182 -20.21 2.16 10.30
N ALA A 183 -20.50 0.86 10.45
CA ALA A 183 -20.63 0.21 11.75
C ALA A 183 -19.37 0.40 12.62
N ASN A 184 -19.53 0.25 13.93
CA ASN A 184 -18.40 0.35 14.86
C ASN A 184 -17.56 -0.94 14.87
N ASN A 185 -17.10 -1.36 13.68
CA ASN A 185 -16.11 -2.41 13.45
C ASN A 185 -14.87 -1.80 12.78
N ASN A 186 -13.84 -2.58 12.52
CA ASN A 186 -12.58 -2.07 11.96
C ASN A 186 -12.78 -1.39 10.60
N TYR A 187 -13.50 -2.04 9.68
CA TYR A 187 -13.79 -1.50 8.35
C TYR A 187 -14.57 -0.19 8.45
N GLY A 188 -15.69 -0.21 9.18
CA GLY A 188 -16.58 0.94 9.31
C GLY A 188 -15.95 2.13 10.01
N GLN A 189 -15.06 1.91 10.99
CA GLN A 189 -14.31 2.99 11.65
C GLN A 189 -13.36 3.69 10.68
N LEU A 190 -12.63 2.93 9.84
CA LEU A 190 -11.77 3.50 8.81
C LEU A 190 -12.57 4.25 7.75
N LEU A 191 -13.66 3.64 7.26
CA LEU A 191 -14.55 4.27 6.28
C LEU A 191 -15.20 5.55 6.82
N SER A 192 -15.68 5.55 8.08
CA SER A 192 -16.24 6.74 8.71
C SER A 192 -15.23 7.87 8.79
N ARG A 193 -13.99 7.56 9.14
CA ARG A 193 -12.90 8.54 9.22
C ARG A 193 -12.67 9.23 7.87
N LEU A 194 -12.65 8.46 6.76
CA LEU A 194 -12.49 9.01 5.41
C LEU A 194 -13.74 9.76 4.93
N ARG A 195 -14.95 9.27 5.26
CA ARG A 195 -16.23 9.94 4.91
C ARG A 195 -16.38 11.28 5.62
N ASP A 196 -16.08 11.33 6.91
CA ASP A 196 -16.18 12.56 7.72
C ASP A 196 -15.23 13.66 7.22
N LEU A 197 -14.14 13.27 6.55
CA LEU A 197 -13.18 14.18 5.94
C LEU A 197 -13.47 14.48 4.46
N GLY A 198 -14.49 13.85 3.86
CA GLY A 198 -14.80 14.00 2.43
C GLY A 198 -13.75 13.40 1.50
N LEU A 199 -13.02 12.35 1.94
CA LEU A 199 -11.85 11.82 1.22
C LEU A 199 -12.10 10.47 0.53
N THR A 200 -13.29 9.89 0.58
CA THR A 200 -13.58 8.59 -0.06
C THR A 200 -13.29 8.60 -1.55
N ASP A 201 -13.62 9.68 -2.23
CA ASP A 201 -13.39 9.83 -3.67
C ASP A 201 -11.93 10.17 -4.00
N SER A 202 -11.10 10.41 -2.98
CA SER A 202 -9.68 10.74 -3.15
C SER A 202 -8.75 9.55 -2.93
N VAL A 203 -9.28 8.42 -2.45
CA VAL A 203 -8.47 7.21 -2.22
C VAL A 203 -8.03 6.63 -3.55
N ARG A 204 -6.72 6.64 -3.81
CA ARG A 204 -6.11 6.12 -5.04
C ARG A 204 -5.58 4.70 -4.89
N ALA A 205 -5.13 4.33 -3.69
CA ALA A 205 -4.59 3.00 -3.48
C ALA A 205 -4.83 2.48 -2.06
N ILE A 206 -4.95 1.15 -1.97
CA ILE A 206 -4.97 0.39 -0.73
C ILE A 206 -3.74 -0.51 -0.68
N LEU A 207 -3.05 -0.51 0.47
CA LEU A 207 -1.92 -1.38 0.75
C LEU A 207 -2.35 -2.38 1.83
N TRP A 208 -2.43 -3.65 1.45
CA TRP A 208 -2.93 -4.73 2.29
C TRP A 208 -1.80 -5.67 2.73
N TYR A 209 -1.63 -5.82 4.05
CA TYR A 209 -0.67 -6.77 4.61
C TYR A 209 -1.34 -7.59 5.73
N GLN A 210 -1.87 -8.76 5.38
CA GLN A 210 -2.56 -9.66 6.30
C GLN A 210 -2.53 -11.09 5.74
N GLY A 211 -2.67 -12.08 6.59
CA GLY A 211 -2.75 -13.49 6.25
C GLY A 211 -2.08 -14.39 7.29
N GLU A 212 -1.19 -13.86 8.11
CA GLU A 212 -0.49 -14.64 9.13
C GLU A 212 -1.46 -15.21 10.17
N SER A 213 -2.52 -14.47 10.52
CA SER A 213 -3.53 -14.95 11.48
C SER A 213 -4.51 -15.96 10.88
N ASP A 214 -4.56 -16.11 9.55
CA ASP A 214 -5.40 -17.09 8.85
C ASP A 214 -4.62 -18.36 8.48
N ALA A 215 -3.32 -18.42 8.75
CA ALA A 215 -2.44 -19.48 8.25
C ALA A 215 -2.75 -20.87 8.80
N SER A 216 -3.49 -20.97 9.91
CA SER A 216 -4.03 -22.21 10.46
C SER A 216 -5.35 -22.64 9.81
N ASP A 217 -5.98 -21.76 9.05
CA ASP A 217 -7.29 -21.94 8.46
C ASP A 217 -7.18 -22.37 6.99
N ASN A 218 -8.30 -22.70 6.40
CA ASN A 218 -8.35 -23.00 4.98
C ASN A 218 -8.06 -21.74 4.15
N ALA A 219 -7.05 -21.78 3.29
CA ALA A 219 -6.71 -20.68 2.39
C ALA A 219 -7.89 -20.17 1.55
N LEU A 220 -8.90 -21.00 1.28
CA LEU A 220 -10.13 -20.58 0.61
C LEU A 220 -10.93 -19.55 1.42
N VAL A 221 -10.93 -19.63 2.74
CA VAL A 221 -11.59 -18.63 3.62
C VAL A 221 -10.87 -17.29 3.49
N HIS A 222 -9.53 -17.29 3.51
CA HIS A 222 -8.74 -16.09 3.29
C HIS A 222 -9.02 -15.46 1.91
N VAL A 223 -9.03 -16.30 0.85
CA VAL A 223 -9.29 -15.83 -0.51
C VAL A 223 -10.70 -15.23 -0.63
N ALA A 224 -11.73 -15.93 -0.11
CA ALA A 224 -13.10 -15.43 -0.16
C ALA A 224 -13.25 -14.10 0.59
N GLY A 225 -12.65 -13.99 1.79
CA GLY A 225 -12.66 -12.75 2.56
C GLY A 225 -11.92 -11.60 1.87
N PHE A 226 -10.80 -11.89 1.19
CA PHE A 226 -10.07 -10.86 0.43
C PHE A 226 -10.86 -10.38 -0.79
N VAL A 227 -11.52 -11.29 -1.51
CA VAL A 227 -12.38 -10.91 -2.66
C VAL A 227 -13.53 -10.03 -2.21
N ALA A 228 -14.20 -10.37 -1.11
CA ALA A 228 -15.25 -9.54 -0.54
C ALA A 228 -14.73 -8.13 -0.18
N LEU A 229 -13.60 -8.05 0.53
CA LEU A 229 -12.97 -6.76 0.85
C LEU A 229 -12.61 -5.93 -0.39
N ARG A 230 -12.08 -6.57 -1.44
CA ARG A 230 -11.77 -5.88 -2.68
C ARG A 230 -13.01 -5.24 -3.30
N ASP A 231 -14.11 -5.98 -3.38
CA ASP A 231 -15.37 -5.50 -3.95
C ASP A 231 -15.97 -4.36 -3.09
N ASP A 232 -15.87 -4.48 -1.76
CA ASP A 232 -16.28 -3.43 -0.82
C ASP A 232 -15.44 -2.16 -0.97
N TRP A 233 -14.13 -2.28 -1.12
CA TRP A 233 -13.24 -1.14 -1.34
C TRP A 233 -13.57 -0.40 -2.64
N HIS A 234 -13.84 -1.12 -3.74
CA HIS A 234 -14.27 -0.48 -4.98
C HIS A 234 -15.65 0.18 -4.86
N SER A 235 -16.54 -0.36 -4.02
CA SER A 235 -17.84 0.26 -3.74
C SER A 235 -17.72 1.56 -2.93
N ASP A 236 -16.84 1.57 -1.91
CA ASP A 236 -16.72 2.69 -0.98
C ASP A 236 -15.68 3.75 -1.42
N TYR A 237 -14.74 3.38 -2.32
CA TYR A 237 -13.69 4.25 -2.86
C TYR A 237 -13.71 4.26 -4.40
N PRO A 238 -14.61 5.06 -5.01
CA PRO A 238 -14.92 4.96 -6.44
C PRO A 238 -13.74 5.27 -7.38
N ASN A 239 -12.71 5.97 -6.89
CA ASN A 239 -11.50 6.30 -7.66
C ASN A 239 -10.29 5.44 -7.28
N LEU A 240 -10.52 4.29 -6.64
CA LEU A 240 -9.46 3.34 -6.31
C LEU A 240 -8.82 2.76 -7.59
N GLU A 241 -7.54 3.07 -7.80
CA GLU A 241 -6.79 2.66 -8.99
C GLU A 241 -6.05 1.33 -8.79
N ARG A 242 -5.52 1.09 -7.58
CA ARG A 242 -4.65 -0.07 -7.29
C ARG A 242 -4.82 -0.59 -5.87
N ILE A 243 -4.69 -1.91 -5.75
CA ILE A 243 -4.57 -2.62 -4.48
C ILE A 243 -3.21 -3.31 -4.47
N TYR A 244 -2.41 -3.01 -3.46
CA TYR A 244 -1.09 -3.60 -3.26
C TYR A 244 -1.15 -4.63 -2.14
N VAL A 245 -0.97 -5.90 -2.47
CA VAL A 245 -0.96 -7.00 -1.51
C VAL A 245 0.48 -7.35 -1.14
N THR A 246 0.78 -7.44 0.14
CA THR A 246 2.04 -8.01 0.60
C THR A 246 1.90 -9.52 0.70
N GLN A 247 2.71 -10.29 -0.02
CA GLN A 247 2.83 -11.71 0.29
C GLN A 247 3.43 -11.88 1.68
N ILE A 248 2.67 -12.49 2.60
CA ILE A 248 3.08 -12.64 3.99
C ILE A 248 4.41 -13.39 4.08
N ARG A 249 5.16 -13.07 5.14
CA ARG A 249 6.48 -13.67 5.34
C ARG A 249 6.39 -15.13 5.77
N ASN A 250 7.43 -15.89 5.49
CA ASN A 250 7.65 -17.20 6.06
C ASN A 250 8.19 -17.07 7.50
N GLY A 251 7.91 -18.04 8.36
CA GLY A 251 8.46 -18.13 9.72
C GLY A 251 7.66 -17.40 10.81
N CYS A 252 6.66 -16.59 10.47
CA CYS A 252 5.75 -16.01 11.47
C CYS A 252 4.76 -17.04 11.99
N VAL A 253 4.27 -17.89 11.10
CA VAL A 253 3.34 -18.98 11.39
C VAL A 253 3.72 -20.22 10.59
N LEU A 254 3.36 -21.39 11.12
CA LEU A 254 3.50 -22.65 10.41
C LEU A 254 2.36 -22.74 9.38
N PHE A 255 2.65 -23.30 8.19
CA PHE A 255 1.64 -23.65 7.16
C PHE A 255 0.99 -22.50 6.41
N ALA A 256 1.67 -21.36 6.27
CA ALA A 256 1.15 -20.22 5.50
C ALA A 256 1.35 -20.33 3.98
N LEU A 257 1.80 -21.46 3.47
CA LEU A 257 2.27 -21.58 2.08
C LEU A 257 1.13 -21.46 1.06
N GLU A 258 -0.05 -22.01 1.36
CA GLU A 258 -1.25 -21.91 0.51
C GLU A 258 -1.78 -20.47 0.43
N ILE A 259 -1.74 -19.71 1.53
CA ILE A 259 -2.10 -18.29 1.54
C ILE A 259 -1.11 -17.48 0.71
N ARG A 260 0.18 -17.79 0.82
CA ARG A 260 1.22 -17.13 0.02
C ARG A 260 1.05 -17.41 -1.47
N GLU A 261 0.68 -18.65 -1.85
CA GLU A 261 0.35 -18.99 -3.24
C GLU A 261 -0.90 -18.23 -3.71
N ALA A 262 -1.95 -18.15 -2.91
CA ALA A 262 -3.14 -17.38 -3.23
C ALA A 262 -2.80 -15.90 -3.47
N GLN A 263 -2.04 -15.28 -2.56
CA GLN A 263 -1.60 -13.90 -2.68
C GLN A 263 -0.75 -13.66 -3.94
N ARG A 264 0.15 -14.59 -4.29
CA ARG A 264 0.94 -14.54 -5.52
C ARG A 264 0.08 -14.51 -6.78
N ARG A 265 -1.07 -15.21 -6.74
CA ARG A 265 -1.96 -15.36 -7.89
C ARG A 265 -3.01 -14.25 -8.04
N PHE A 266 -3.22 -13.41 -7.04
CA PHE A 266 -4.21 -12.34 -7.16
C PHE A 266 -4.03 -11.44 -8.39
N PRO A 267 -2.81 -11.04 -8.83
CA PRO A 267 -2.65 -10.29 -10.07
C PRO A 267 -3.03 -11.04 -11.35
N ASP A 268 -3.11 -12.38 -11.31
CA ASP A 268 -3.56 -13.19 -12.43
C ASP A 268 -5.09 -13.17 -12.58
N LEU A 269 -5.79 -12.81 -11.50
CA LEU A 269 -7.24 -12.79 -11.42
C LEU A 269 -7.80 -11.36 -11.51
N TYR A 270 -7.02 -10.35 -11.09
CA TYR A 270 -7.46 -8.96 -10.93
C TYR A 270 -6.38 -8.00 -11.43
N GLU A 271 -6.67 -7.21 -12.45
CA GLU A 271 -5.72 -6.29 -13.10
C GLU A 271 -5.30 -5.11 -12.20
N ASP A 272 -6.12 -4.75 -11.25
CA ASP A 272 -5.90 -3.68 -10.28
C ASP A 272 -4.96 -4.09 -9.13
N ILE A 273 -4.62 -5.39 -9.01
CA ILE A 273 -3.78 -5.90 -7.92
C ILE A 273 -2.30 -5.98 -8.33
N ARG A 274 -1.45 -5.60 -7.38
CA ARG A 274 -0.01 -5.85 -7.41
C ARG A 274 0.40 -6.60 -6.14
N VAL A 275 1.44 -7.41 -6.23
CA VAL A 275 1.96 -8.15 -5.07
C VAL A 275 3.39 -7.75 -4.78
N MET A 276 3.68 -7.45 -3.51
CA MET A 276 5.02 -7.21 -3.01
C MET A 276 5.52 -8.42 -2.22
N SER A 277 6.77 -8.77 -2.42
CA SER A 277 7.42 -9.89 -1.71
C SER A 277 8.07 -9.43 -0.41
N THR A 278 7.92 -10.25 0.64
CA THR A 278 8.67 -10.15 1.88
C THR A 278 9.93 -11.01 1.88
N THR A 279 10.13 -11.86 0.88
CA THR A 279 11.36 -12.65 0.72
C THR A 279 12.57 -11.72 0.63
N ASN A 280 13.66 -12.12 1.25
CA ASN A 280 14.91 -11.34 1.34
C ASN A 280 14.77 -9.99 2.08
N LEU A 281 13.76 -9.86 2.99
CA LEU A 281 13.75 -8.79 3.98
C LEU A 281 14.45 -9.29 5.24
N PRO A 282 15.60 -8.70 5.60
CA PRO A 282 16.31 -9.09 6.82
C PRO A 282 15.64 -8.53 8.08
N GLY A 283 15.99 -9.10 9.20
CA GLY A 283 15.63 -8.58 10.51
C GLY A 283 14.26 -9.04 10.98
N HIS A 284 14.26 -9.96 11.95
CA HIS A 284 13.10 -10.43 12.64
C HIS A 284 13.07 -9.86 14.04
N GLN A 285 12.02 -9.14 14.37
CA GLN A 285 11.77 -8.59 15.69
C GLN A 285 10.38 -8.97 16.18
N GLY A 286 10.11 -8.88 17.47
CA GLY A 286 8.80 -9.16 18.04
C GLY A 286 8.24 -10.53 17.66
N ALA A 287 8.69 -11.58 18.35
CA ALA A 287 8.29 -12.98 18.12
C ALA A 287 8.53 -13.48 16.68
N PHE A 288 9.54 -12.97 16.02
CA PHE A 288 9.94 -13.34 14.65
C PHE A 288 8.94 -13.02 13.55
N CYS A 289 7.86 -12.30 13.85
CA CYS A 289 6.84 -11.90 12.89
C CYS A 289 7.06 -10.51 12.28
N HIS A 290 7.74 -9.63 12.96
CA HIS A 290 7.89 -8.23 12.61
C HIS A 290 9.32 -7.91 12.17
N TYR A 291 9.55 -6.68 11.73
CA TYR A 291 10.85 -6.24 11.26
C TYR A 291 11.39 -5.08 12.10
N ALA A 292 12.72 -5.00 12.22
CA ALA A 292 13.40 -3.76 12.59
C ALA A 292 13.12 -2.70 11.50
N PHE A 293 13.20 -1.43 11.84
CA PHE A 293 13.07 -0.38 10.82
C PHE A 293 14.18 -0.51 9.79
N LYS A 294 15.43 -0.43 10.24
CA LYS A 294 16.58 -0.47 9.33
C LYS A 294 16.69 -1.83 8.63
N ASN A 295 16.80 -1.80 7.32
CA ASN A 295 16.84 -2.95 6.40
C ASN A 295 15.58 -3.82 6.35
N GLY A 296 14.63 -3.66 7.28
CA GLY A 296 13.34 -4.34 7.30
C GLY A 296 12.23 -3.43 6.76
N TYR A 297 11.50 -2.73 7.64
CA TYR A 297 10.42 -1.82 7.22
C TYR A 297 10.91 -0.68 6.32
N GLU A 298 12.14 -0.16 6.52
CA GLU A 298 12.73 0.82 5.62
C GLU A 298 12.82 0.29 4.18
N THR A 299 13.34 -0.93 4.01
CA THR A 299 13.45 -1.56 2.69
C THR A 299 12.09 -1.85 2.08
N LEU A 300 11.13 -2.33 2.87
CA LEU A 300 9.76 -2.56 2.40
C LEU A 300 9.12 -1.26 1.90
N GLY A 301 9.26 -0.17 2.65
CA GLY A 301 8.77 1.15 2.25
C GLY A 301 9.39 1.64 0.94
N GLN A 302 10.69 1.43 0.74
CA GLN A 302 11.39 1.79 -0.51
C GLN A 302 10.90 0.95 -1.71
N ARG A 303 10.67 -0.35 -1.51
CA ARG A 303 10.11 -1.23 -2.56
C ARG A 303 8.72 -0.78 -2.98
N TYR A 304 7.86 -0.46 -2.01
CA TYR A 304 6.53 0.08 -2.28
C TYR A 304 6.58 1.44 -2.97
N ALA A 305 7.48 2.33 -2.55
CA ALA A 305 7.64 3.63 -3.21
C ALA A 305 8.00 3.48 -4.71
N ALA A 306 8.88 2.52 -5.05
CA ALA A 306 9.20 2.25 -6.46
C ALA A 306 7.98 1.72 -7.23
N MET A 307 7.20 0.82 -6.65
CA MET A 307 6.01 0.23 -7.28
C MET A 307 4.91 1.27 -7.48
N LEU A 308 4.56 2.04 -6.44
CA LEU A 308 3.59 3.12 -6.53
C LEU A 308 4.08 4.24 -7.46
N GLY A 309 5.37 4.56 -7.44
CA GLY A 309 5.99 5.54 -8.34
C GLY A 309 5.72 5.21 -9.81
N ARG A 310 5.92 3.96 -10.20
CA ARG A 310 5.61 3.47 -11.54
C ARG A 310 4.10 3.52 -11.82
N ASP A 311 3.29 2.95 -10.93
CA ASP A 311 1.88 2.69 -11.19
C ASP A 311 1.00 3.94 -11.11
N LEU A 312 1.33 4.90 -10.23
CA LEU A 312 0.49 6.07 -9.94
C LEU A 312 1.12 7.39 -10.37
N TYR A 313 2.44 7.45 -10.53
CA TYR A 313 3.17 8.72 -10.75
C TYR A 313 4.00 8.74 -12.04
N GLY A 314 3.87 7.72 -12.89
CA GLY A 314 4.50 7.68 -14.20
C GLY A 314 6.03 7.54 -14.17
N ALA A 315 6.60 7.02 -13.07
CA ALA A 315 8.00 6.67 -13.03
C ALA A 315 8.31 5.55 -14.04
N PRO A 316 9.54 5.45 -14.57
CA PRO A 316 9.91 4.40 -15.52
C PRO A 316 9.62 2.99 -14.99
N ALA A 317 9.12 2.13 -15.87
CA ALA A 317 8.90 0.72 -15.58
C ALA A 317 10.23 -0.04 -15.66
N GLU A 318 10.83 -0.28 -14.50
CA GLU A 318 12.07 -1.03 -14.40
C GLU A 318 11.78 -2.51 -14.10
N PRO A 319 12.51 -3.46 -14.70
CA PRO A 319 12.24 -4.89 -14.57
C PRO A 319 12.41 -5.44 -13.14
N TRP A 320 13.09 -4.70 -12.27
CA TRP A 320 13.34 -5.06 -10.87
C TRP A 320 12.26 -4.59 -9.89
N ILE A 321 11.27 -3.78 -10.32
CA ILE A 321 10.23 -3.24 -9.42
C ILE A 321 9.32 -4.36 -8.93
N ASP A 322 8.84 -5.19 -9.85
CA ASP A 322 8.01 -6.32 -9.46
C ASP A 322 8.86 -7.47 -8.89
N PRO A 323 8.40 -8.15 -7.84
CA PRO A 323 9.06 -9.32 -7.33
C PRO A 323 9.19 -10.40 -8.40
N PRO A 324 10.32 -11.11 -8.49
CA PRO A 324 10.45 -12.25 -9.38
C PRO A 324 9.34 -13.27 -9.13
N ASN A 325 8.61 -13.62 -10.18
CA ASN A 325 7.46 -14.52 -10.17
C ASN A 325 7.57 -15.47 -11.37
N PRO A 326 7.43 -16.80 -11.18
CA PRO A 326 7.54 -17.73 -12.30
C PRO A 326 6.46 -17.49 -13.35
N ALA A 327 6.88 -17.51 -14.62
CA ALA A 327 6.01 -17.56 -15.79
C ALA A 327 5.82 -19.01 -16.23
N SER A 328 6.90 -19.80 -16.29
CA SER A 328 6.91 -21.22 -16.63
C SER A 328 8.08 -21.94 -15.96
N ILE A 329 7.94 -23.24 -15.84
CA ILE A 329 8.98 -24.13 -15.32
C ILE A 329 9.07 -25.32 -16.30
N GLU A 330 10.29 -25.63 -16.77
CA GLU A 330 10.48 -26.71 -17.75
C GLU A 330 11.82 -27.43 -17.54
N PHE A 331 11.87 -28.69 -18.03
CA PHE A 331 13.13 -29.42 -18.16
C PHE A 331 13.88 -28.92 -19.40
N THR A 332 15.11 -28.45 -19.23
CA THR A 332 15.90 -27.81 -20.28
C THR A 332 17.00 -28.70 -20.86
N ASN A 333 17.13 -29.96 -20.38
CA ASN A 333 18.05 -30.93 -20.97
C ASN A 333 17.38 -32.27 -21.23
N GLY A 334 17.92 -33.04 -22.20
CA GLY A 334 17.37 -34.33 -22.61
C GLY A 334 17.48 -35.44 -21.56
N THR A 335 18.27 -35.23 -20.48
CA THR A 335 18.44 -36.21 -19.38
C THR A 335 17.45 -35.99 -18.23
N GLY A 336 16.68 -34.90 -18.26
CA GLY A 336 15.75 -34.55 -17.18
C GLY A 336 16.42 -34.19 -15.87
N THR A 337 17.68 -33.76 -15.92
CA THR A 337 18.50 -33.40 -14.72
C THR A 337 18.70 -31.91 -14.54
N GLU A 338 18.06 -31.08 -15.38
CA GLU A 338 18.07 -29.63 -15.26
C GLU A 338 16.67 -29.08 -15.45
N LEU A 339 16.23 -28.25 -14.47
CA LEU A 339 14.99 -27.48 -14.51
C LEU A 339 15.32 -26.00 -14.64
N THR A 340 14.62 -25.29 -15.51
CA THR A 340 14.68 -23.84 -15.60
C THR A 340 13.34 -23.23 -15.22
N ILE A 341 13.38 -22.27 -14.32
CA ILE A 341 12.26 -21.41 -13.92
C ILE A 341 12.42 -20.11 -14.69
N HIS A 342 11.53 -19.84 -15.62
CA HIS A 342 11.50 -18.57 -16.35
C HIS A 342 10.63 -17.56 -15.59
N MET A 343 11.18 -16.35 -15.37
CA MET A 343 10.49 -15.29 -14.65
C MET A 343 9.58 -14.48 -15.58
N ARG A 344 8.48 -13.94 -15.06
CA ARG A 344 7.62 -12.98 -15.79
C ARG A 344 8.41 -11.73 -16.21
N SER A 345 9.24 -11.19 -15.31
CA SER A 345 10.16 -10.10 -15.60
C SER A 345 11.45 -10.65 -16.21
N THR A 346 11.46 -10.85 -17.52
CA THR A 346 12.60 -11.40 -18.26
C THR A 346 13.82 -10.47 -18.29
N GLY A 347 13.64 -9.18 -17.97
CA GLY A 347 14.69 -8.16 -17.95
C GLY A 347 15.52 -8.11 -16.66
N ALA A 348 15.00 -8.66 -15.55
CA ALA A 348 15.65 -8.59 -14.24
C ALA A 348 16.84 -9.55 -14.15
N GLU A 349 17.96 -9.08 -13.63
CA GLU A 349 19.11 -9.92 -13.30
C GLU A 349 18.84 -10.65 -11.99
N MET A 350 18.76 -11.99 -12.06
CA MET A 350 18.53 -12.79 -10.87
C MET A 350 19.83 -13.02 -10.10
N ARG A 351 19.71 -13.11 -8.79
CA ARG A 351 20.80 -13.37 -7.85
C ARG A 351 20.41 -14.46 -6.87
N VAL A 352 21.38 -15.18 -6.36
CA VAL A 352 21.22 -16.17 -5.31
C VAL A 352 22.24 -15.90 -4.20
N GLY A 353 21.79 -15.91 -2.95
CA GLY A 353 22.65 -15.62 -1.81
C GLY A 353 23.74 -16.68 -1.57
N SER A 354 23.40 -17.95 -1.75
CA SER A 354 24.35 -19.07 -1.77
C SER A 354 23.72 -20.32 -2.37
N GLN A 355 24.51 -21.41 -2.53
CA GLN A 355 24.02 -22.73 -2.98
C GLN A 355 23.02 -23.35 -2.00
N GLU A 356 22.96 -22.93 -0.76
CA GLU A 356 21.99 -23.39 0.24
C GLU A 356 20.55 -23.01 -0.11
N ALA A 357 20.35 -21.95 -0.91
CA ALA A 357 19.04 -21.52 -1.38
C ALA A 357 18.28 -22.63 -2.12
N LYS A 358 18.98 -23.64 -2.68
CA LYS A 358 18.35 -24.81 -3.31
C LYS A 358 17.45 -25.61 -2.37
N SER A 359 17.73 -25.60 -1.06
CA SER A 359 16.92 -26.32 -0.05
C SER A 359 15.53 -25.74 0.13
N GLN A 360 15.27 -24.53 -0.39
CA GLN A 360 13.95 -23.89 -0.34
C GLN A 360 13.03 -24.37 -1.48
N PHE A 361 13.55 -25.20 -2.42
CA PHE A 361 12.78 -25.77 -3.51
C PHE A 361 12.48 -27.24 -3.23
N ALA A 362 11.29 -27.68 -3.61
CA ALA A 362 10.84 -29.06 -3.53
C ALA A 362 10.14 -29.49 -4.79
N LEU A 363 10.52 -30.64 -5.35
CA LEU A 363 9.81 -31.28 -6.47
C LEU A 363 8.56 -32.00 -5.95
N VAL A 364 7.46 -31.85 -6.66
CA VAL A 364 6.22 -32.58 -6.41
C VAL A 364 6.16 -33.84 -7.33
N GLY A 365 5.96 -34.99 -6.75
CA GLY A 365 5.82 -36.25 -7.53
C GLY A 365 7.12 -36.84 -8.04
N SER A 366 8.30 -36.43 -7.53
CA SER A 366 9.59 -37.00 -7.90
C SER A 366 10.48 -37.30 -6.69
N ALA A 367 11.26 -38.35 -6.79
CA ALA A 367 12.32 -38.68 -5.81
C ALA A 367 13.68 -38.05 -6.17
N ALA A 368 13.78 -37.29 -7.24
CA ALA A 368 15.01 -36.60 -7.61
C ALA A 368 15.31 -35.49 -6.58
N VAL A 369 16.59 -35.28 -6.27
CA VAL A 369 17.05 -34.31 -5.30
C VAL A 369 17.70 -33.13 -6.02
N ILE A 370 17.37 -31.91 -5.59
CA ILE A 370 17.99 -30.68 -6.11
C ILE A 370 19.40 -30.54 -5.51
N THR A 371 20.41 -30.66 -6.33
CA THR A 371 21.84 -30.66 -5.94
C THR A 371 22.52 -29.32 -6.19
N GLY A 372 21.99 -28.48 -7.07
CA GLY A 372 22.57 -27.19 -7.42
C GLY A 372 21.54 -26.14 -7.80
N ILE A 373 21.94 -24.89 -7.70
CA ILE A 373 21.17 -23.72 -8.14
C ILE A 373 22.11 -22.75 -8.85
N SER A 374 21.66 -22.22 -9.98
CA SER A 374 22.33 -21.11 -10.68
C SER A 374 21.27 -20.12 -11.18
N VAL A 375 21.67 -18.90 -11.48
CA VAL A 375 20.77 -17.83 -11.90
C VAL A 375 21.34 -17.07 -13.09
N GLY A 376 20.44 -16.44 -13.83
CA GLY A 376 20.77 -15.60 -14.97
C GLY A 376 19.69 -14.55 -15.16
N LYS A 377 19.75 -13.85 -16.28
CA LYS A 377 18.74 -12.85 -16.62
C LYS A 377 17.38 -13.50 -16.80
N GLY A 378 16.43 -13.12 -15.97
CA GLY A 378 15.05 -13.64 -16.01
C GLY A 378 14.91 -15.14 -15.74
N ALA A 379 15.91 -15.82 -15.16
CA ALA A 379 15.83 -17.25 -14.98
C ALA A 379 16.57 -17.77 -13.73
N VAL A 380 16.02 -18.85 -13.17
CA VAL A 380 16.67 -19.68 -12.13
C VAL A 380 16.77 -21.11 -12.67
N ARG A 381 17.95 -21.73 -12.58
CA ARG A 381 18.21 -23.12 -12.98
C ARG A 381 18.53 -23.97 -11.76
N LEU A 382 17.89 -25.13 -11.70
CA LEU A 382 18.06 -26.13 -10.66
C LEU A 382 18.67 -27.39 -11.29
N THR A 383 19.76 -27.92 -10.69
CA THR A 383 20.38 -29.18 -11.10
C THR A 383 19.87 -30.31 -10.21
N LEU A 384 19.54 -31.45 -10.79
CA LEU A 384 19.05 -32.63 -10.09
C LEU A 384 20.09 -33.78 -10.12
N ASP A 385 20.04 -34.65 -9.10
CA ASP A 385 20.91 -35.83 -8.99
C ASP A 385 20.58 -36.94 -10.01
N ARG A 386 19.37 -36.93 -10.54
CA ARG A 386 18.84 -37.94 -11.50
C ARG A 386 17.71 -37.35 -12.32
N ASP A 387 17.21 -38.15 -13.30
CA ASP A 387 16.03 -37.77 -14.08
C ASP A 387 14.83 -37.46 -13.18
N GLY A 388 14.38 -36.22 -13.24
CA GLY A 388 13.27 -35.66 -12.48
C GLY A 388 11.96 -35.55 -13.23
N ARG A 389 11.83 -36.05 -14.48
CA ARG A 389 10.65 -35.88 -15.34
C ARG A 389 9.38 -36.53 -14.81
N SER A 390 9.47 -37.35 -13.74
CA SER A 390 8.30 -37.77 -12.97
C SER A 390 7.65 -36.65 -12.17
N ALA A 391 8.38 -35.56 -11.91
CA ALA A 391 7.83 -34.41 -11.20
C ALA A 391 6.66 -33.76 -11.98
N THR A 392 5.60 -33.43 -11.26
CA THR A 392 4.42 -32.75 -11.78
C THR A 392 4.46 -31.24 -11.51
N GLY A 393 5.15 -30.84 -10.47
CA GLY A 393 5.24 -29.46 -10.04
C GLY A 393 6.52 -29.16 -9.25
N LEU A 394 6.74 -27.88 -9.05
CA LEU A 394 7.80 -27.32 -8.21
C LEU A 394 7.20 -26.37 -7.18
N THR A 395 7.68 -26.44 -5.97
CA THR A 395 7.37 -25.52 -4.86
C THR A 395 8.61 -24.74 -4.47
N PHE A 396 8.48 -23.44 -4.20
CA PHE A 396 9.46 -22.59 -3.58
C PHE A 396 8.88 -21.98 -2.31
N ALA A 397 9.31 -22.47 -1.16
CA ALA A 397 8.78 -22.04 0.12
C ALA A 397 9.28 -20.66 0.56
N SER A 398 10.40 -20.18 -0.01
CA SER A 398 11.27 -19.12 0.48
C SER A 398 11.69 -19.37 1.94
N ALA A 399 12.77 -18.74 2.37
CA ALA A 399 13.17 -18.78 3.76
C ALA A 399 12.82 -17.45 4.43
N ASP A 400 12.87 -17.43 5.74
CA ASP A 400 12.92 -16.18 6.47
C ASP A 400 14.24 -15.43 6.16
N GLY A 401 14.29 -14.12 6.43
CA GLY A 401 15.34 -13.22 5.96
C GLY A 401 16.78 -13.52 6.45
N ALA A 402 16.98 -14.55 7.28
CA ALA A 402 18.29 -14.96 7.78
C ALA A 402 18.95 -16.01 6.86
N VAL A 403 18.25 -16.59 5.91
CA VAL A 403 18.73 -17.66 5.04
C VAL A 403 18.93 -17.14 3.62
N PRO A 404 20.07 -17.45 2.98
CA PRO A 404 20.28 -17.10 1.58
C PRO A 404 19.13 -17.58 0.69
N THR A 405 18.63 -16.68 -0.16
CA THR A 405 17.46 -16.95 -1.00
C THR A 405 17.68 -16.44 -2.43
N VAL A 406 16.66 -16.47 -3.25
CA VAL A 406 16.66 -15.96 -4.63
C VAL A 406 16.00 -14.57 -4.67
N TYR A 407 16.64 -13.63 -5.34
CA TYR A 407 16.21 -12.23 -5.45
C TYR A 407 16.72 -11.61 -6.76
N ASN A 408 16.22 -10.43 -7.12
CA ASN A 408 16.73 -9.69 -8.27
C ASN A 408 17.89 -8.73 -7.89
N GLU A 409 18.44 -8.03 -8.86
CA GLU A 409 19.61 -7.13 -8.69
C GLU A 409 19.40 -6.00 -7.67
N ARG A 410 18.14 -5.69 -7.32
CA ARG A 410 17.79 -4.70 -6.30
C ARG A 410 17.39 -5.32 -4.96
N GLY A 411 17.61 -6.62 -4.83
CA GLY A 411 17.34 -7.33 -3.57
C GLY A 411 15.87 -7.66 -3.35
N VAL A 412 14.97 -7.44 -4.33
CA VAL A 412 13.57 -7.85 -4.21
C VAL A 412 13.51 -9.37 -4.35
N GLY A 413 13.06 -10.05 -3.30
CA GLY A 413 13.03 -11.50 -3.24
C GLY A 413 11.96 -12.12 -4.12
N MET A 414 12.23 -13.34 -4.60
CA MET A 414 11.27 -14.11 -5.38
C MET A 414 10.04 -14.44 -4.52
N LEU A 415 8.85 -14.33 -5.12
CA LEU A 415 7.60 -14.75 -4.49
C LEU A 415 7.62 -16.25 -4.21
N ALA A 416 7.15 -16.66 -3.04
CA ALA A 416 6.90 -18.06 -2.77
C ALA A 416 5.76 -18.58 -3.66
N PHE A 417 5.87 -19.85 -4.05
CA PHE A 417 4.86 -20.52 -4.87
C PHE A 417 4.75 -22.01 -4.52
N VAL A 418 3.59 -22.58 -4.80
CA VAL A 418 3.28 -23.97 -4.48
C VAL A 418 2.84 -24.70 -5.72
N ASP A 419 3.45 -25.87 -5.93
CA ASP A 419 3.06 -26.86 -6.96
C ASP A 419 2.81 -26.21 -8.34
N VAL A 420 3.69 -25.28 -8.73
CA VAL A 420 3.63 -24.69 -10.07
C VAL A 420 3.95 -25.81 -11.09
N PRO A 421 3.07 -26.07 -12.07
CA PRO A 421 3.24 -27.16 -13.02
C PRO A 421 4.56 -27.07 -13.80
N ILE A 422 5.18 -28.24 -14.01
CA ILE A 422 6.38 -28.35 -14.84
C ILE A 422 5.95 -28.80 -16.24
N THR A 423 6.31 -28.00 -17.25
CA THR A 423 6.14 -28.36 -18.66
C THR A 423 7.17 -29.40 -19.03
N LYS A 424 6.71 -30.50 -19.71
CA LYS A 424 7.52 -31.62 -20.15
C LYS A 424 7.99 -31.45 -21.58
#